data_e6b33ff75241c6695bb7a9c74d19f319
#
_entry.id   e6b33ff75241c6695bb7a9c74d19f319
#
_cell.length_a   1.000
_cell.length_b   1.000
_cell.length_c   1.000
_cell.angle_alpha   90.00
_cell.angle_beta   90.00
_cell.angle_gamma   90.00
#
_symmetry.space_group_name_H-M   'P 1'
#
loop_
_entity.id
_entity.type
_entity.pdbx_description
1 polymer ?
#
loop_
_entity_poly.entity_id
_entity_poly.type
_entity_poly.pdbx_seq_one_letter_code
_entity_poly.pdbx_strand_id
1 'polypeptide(L)'
;MEEIVKSLKASVTSLKSANTKYRNEIEHLKAHVKEADKLNEQNLDKIYMLTKELQKTKSELQVLKDSVISVVDELNKTKQERDEAIDALEEAKKPWWKKIF
;
A
#
# COMPACT_ATOMS: atom_id res chain seq x y z
N MET A 1 -18.94 36.37 61.30
CA MET A 1 -17.61 35.81 60.99
C MET A 1 -17.59 34.29 60.85
N GLU A 2 -18.24 33.57 61.71
CA GLU A 2 -18.30 32.11 61.63
C GLU A 2 -18.92 31.58 60.37
N GLU A 3 -19.94 32.23 59.83
CA GLU A 3 -20.62 31.82 58.59
C GLU A 3 -19.71 32.03 57.39
N ILE A 4 -18.93 33.10 57.39
CA ILE A 4 -17.97 33.37 56.33
C ILE A 4 -16.84 32.30 56.33
N VAL A 5 -16.35 31.94 57.51
CA VAL A 5 -15.33 30.91 57.67
C VAL A 5 -15.84 29.55 57.22
N LYS A 6 -17.10 29.20 57.58
CA LYS A 6 -17.72 27.96 57.11
C LYS A 6 -17.87 27.92 55.61
N SER A 7 -18.32 29.01 55.01
CA SER A 7 -18.46 29.12 53.57
C SER A 7 -17.11 28.98 52.84
N LEU A 8 -16.08 29.61 53.36
CA LEU A 8 -14.71 29.52 52.83
C LEU A 8 -14.15 28.09 52.93
N LYS A 9 -14.37 27.43 54.09
CA LYS A 9 -13.94 26.03 54.27
C LYS A 9 -14.63 25.10 53.31
N ALA A 10 -15.93 25.28 53.08
CA ALA A 10 -16.73 24.48 52.11
C ALA A 10 -16.18 24.71 50.69
N SER A 11 -15.91 25.96 50.32
CA SER A 11 -15.34 26.29 49.00
C SER A 11 -13.95 25.66 48.83
N VAL A 12 -13.10 25.71 49.84
CA VAL A 12 -11.76 25.09 49.80
C VAL A 12 -11.87 23.58 49.61
N THR A 13 -12.76 22.93 50.33
CA THR A 13 -12.98 21.48 50.22
C THR A 13 -13.46 21.10 48.82
N SER A 14 -14.40 21.89 48.31
CA SER A 14 -14.90 21.68 46.94
C SER A 14 -13.81 21.86 45.89
N LEU A 15 -12.99 22.89 46.02
CA LEU A 15 -11.85 23.14 45.12
C LEU A 15 -10.80 22.04 45.20
N LYS A 16 -10.50 21.55 46.37
CA LYS A 16 -9.56 20.42 46.56
C LYS A 16 -10.07 19.17 45.88
N SER A 17 -11.35 18.87 45.98
CA SER A 17 -11.99 17.73 45.34
C SER A 17 -11.95 17.87 43.83
N ALA A 18 -12.29 19.06 43.31
CA ALA A 18 -12.22 19.35 41.88
C ALA A 18 -10.77 19.23 41.34
N ASN A 19 -9.79 19.74 42.12
CA ASN A 19 -8.39 19.64 41.71
C ASN A 19 -7.91 18.19 41.64
N THR A 20 -8.28 17.37 42.57
CA THR A 20 -7.95 15.93 42.57
C THR A 20 -8.55 15.25 41.37
N LYS A 21 -9.80 15.54 41.06
CA LYS A 21 -10.49 15.02 39.89
C LYS A 21 -9.77 15.41 38.58
N TYR A 22 -9.44 16.68 38.46
CA TYR A 22 -8.74 17.19 37.25
C TYR A 22 -7.33 16.64 37.11
N ARG A 23 -6.61 16.47 38.20
CA ARG A 23 -5.28 15.83 38.18
C ARG A 23 -5.37 14.40 37.67
N ASN A 24 -6.36 13.65 38.14
CA ASN A 24 -6.59 12.27 37.67
C ASN A 24 -6.94 12.22 36.19
N GLU A 25 -7.77 13.14 35.72
CA GLU A 25 -8.12 13.27 34.29
C GLU A 25 -6.90 13.61 33.45
N ILE A 26 -6.06 14.54 33.92
CA ILE A 26 -4.82 14.91 33.21
C ILE A 26 -3.87 13.73 33.10
N GLU A 27 -3.66 12.99 34.17
CA GLU A 27 -2.82 11.79 34.14
C GLU A 27 -3.36 10.73 33.18
N HIS A 28 -4.67 10.54 33.19
CA HIS A 28 -5.34 9.61 32.30
C HIS A 28 -5.16 10.03 30.84
N LEU A 29 -5.36 11.31 30.53
CA LEU A 29 -5.15 11.86 29.18
C LEU A 29 -3.70 11.75 28.73
N LYS A 30 -2.73 12.02 29.64
CA LYS A 30 -1.31 11.85 29.33
C LYS A 30 -0.97 10.41 28.97
N ALA A 31 -1.54 9.44 29.68
CA ALA A 31 -1.36 8.03 29.36
C ALA A 31 -1.93 7.68 27.99
N HIS A 32 -3.11 8.20 27.67
CA HIS A 32 -3.72 8.01 26.34
C HIS A 32 -2.89 8.62 25.22
N VAL A 33 -2.39 9.83 25.41
CA VAL A 33 -1.52 10.51 24.43
C VAL A 33 -0.25 9.69 24.20
N LYS A 34 0.35 9.17 25.26
CA LYS A 34 1.55 8.34 25.15
C LYS A 34 1.30 7.06 24.37
N GLU A 35 0.16 6.40 24.59
CA GLU A 35 -0.23 5.22 23.83
C GLU A 35 -0.50 5.55 22.37
N ALA A 36 -1.19 6.65 22.11
CA ALA A 36 -1.47 7.10 20.75
C ALA A 36 -0.18 7.41 19.99
N ASP A 37 0.78 8.06 20.61
CA ASP A 37 2.09 8.36 20.01
C ASP A 37 2.83 7.07 19.66
N LYS A 38 2.80 6.09 20.55
CA LYS A 38 3.42 4.79 20.32
C LYS A 38 2.78 4.06 19.14
N LEU A 39 1.46 4.08 19.06
CA LEU A 39 0.73 3.49 17.93
C LEU A 39 1.04 4.22 16.62
N ASN A 40 1.15 5.54 16.68
CA ASN A 40 1.51 6.33 15.51
C ASN A 40 2.91 5.99 14.99
N GLU A 41 3.89 5.83 15.87
CA GLU A 41 5.23 5.39 15.49
C GLU A 41 5.20 4.01 14.82
N GLN A 42 4.48 3.06 15.40
CA GLN A 42 4.33 1.73 14.84
C GLN A 42 3.66 1.76 13.47
N ASN A 43 2.63 2.59 13.32
CA ASN A 43 1.92 2.75 12.05
C ASN A 43 2.80 3.40 10.99
N LEU A 44 3.60 4.39 11.36
CA LEU A 44 4.56 5.01 10.43
C LEU A 44 5.60 4.01 9.95
N ASP A 45 6.11 3.16 10.82
CA ASP A 45 7.04 2.10 10.46
C ASP A 45 6.40 1.10 9.48
N LYS A 46 5.16 0.71 9.74
CA LYS A 46 4.41 -0.17 8.84
C LYS A 46 4.18 0.47 7.47
N ILE A 47 3.80 1.74 7.44
CA ILE A 47 3.60 2.49 6.19
C ILE A 47 4.91 2.54 5.41
N TYR A 48 6.03 2.80 6.06
CA TYR A 48 7.34 2.83 5.43
C TYR A 48 7.69 1.47 4.80
N MET A 49 7.51 0.38 5.53
CA MET A 49 7.76 -0.97 5.04
C MET A 49 6.85 -1.34 3.87
N LEU A 50 5.56 -1.02 3.99
CA LEU A 50 4.59 -1.28 2.92
C LEU A 50 4.90 -0.46 1.67
N THR A 51 5.35 0.77 1.83
CA THR A 51 5.76 1.62 0.70
C THR A 51 6.95 1.02 -0.03
N LYS A 52 7.94 0.51 0.71
CA LYS A 52 9.09 -0.19 0.12
C LYS A 52 8.68 -1.44 -0.64
N GLU A 53 7.82 -2.26 -0.05
CA GLU A 53 7.31 -3.47 -0.70
C GLU A 53 6.52 -3.14 -1.96
N LEU A 54 5.72 -2.08 -1.91
CA LEU A 54 4.96 -1.63 -3.07
C LEU A 54 5.88 -1.19 -4.21
N GLN A 55 6.94 -0.43 -3.91
CA GLN A 55 7.93 -0.03 -4.92
C GLN A 55 8.63 -1.23 -5.53
N LYS A 56 9.02 -2.20 -4.71
CA LYS A 56 9.64 -3.44 -5.17
C LYS A 56 8.70 -4.21 -6.10
N THR A 57 7.45 -4.37 -5.69
CA THR A 57 6.44 -5.07 -6.48
C THR A 57 6.17 -4.35 -7.80
N LYS A 58 6.13 -3.03 -7.80
CA LYS A 58 5.98 -2.24 -9.04
C LYS A 58 7.14 -2.46 -10.00
N SER A 59 8.37 -2.49 -9.48
CA SER A 59 9.56 -2.75 -10.29
C SER A 59 9.53 -4.16 -10.87
N GLU A 60 9.18 -5.16 -10.08
CA GLU A 60 9.02 -6.54 -10.52
C GLU A 60 7.94 -6.67 -11.59
N LEU A 61 6.81 -5.97 -11.40
CA LEU A 61 5.72 -5.95 -12.37
C LEU A 61 6.16 -5.34 -13.69
N GLN A 62 6.95 -4.28 -13.67
CA GLN A 62 7.47 -3.64 -14.88
C GLN A 62 8.39 -4.57 -15.65
N VAL A 63 9.30 -5.26 -14.94
CA VAL A 63 10.18 -6.26 -15.54
C VAL A 63 9.37 -7.39 -16.17
N LEU A 64 8.35 -7.85 -15.48
CA LEU A 64 7.48 -8.91 -15.99
C LEU A 64 6.71 -8.47 -17.24
N LYS A 65 6.19 -7.25 -17.24
CA LYS A 65 5.51 -6.66 -18.42
C LYS A 65 6.44 -6.60 -19.61
N ASP A 66 7.69 -6.12 -19.39
CA ASP A 66 8.68 -6.04 -20.46
C ASP A 66 9.02 -7.43 -21.02
N SER A 67 9.13 -8.43 -20.15
CA SER A 67 9.33 -9.82 -20.54
C SER A 67 8.16 -10.37 -21.36
N VAL A 68 6.95 -10.08 -20.95
CA VAL A 68 5.73 -10.52 -21.67
C VAL A 68 5.70 -9.88 -23.06
N ILE A 69 5.98 -8.60 -23.17
CA ILE A 69 6.04 -7.89 -24.46
C ILE A 69 7.09 -8.54 -25.38
N SER A 70 8.26 -8.84 -24.84
CA SER A 70 9.33 -9.50 -25.59
C SER A 70 8.90 -10.89 -26.10
N VAL A 71 8.25 -11.68 -25.24
CA VAL A 71 7.76 -13.01 -25.61
C VAL A 71 6.66 -12.91 -26.68
N VAL A 72 5.75 -11.95 -26.55
CA VAL A 72 4.69 -11.73 -27.55
C VAL A 72 5.30 -11.34 -28.89
N ASP A 73 6.31 -10.48 -28.92
CA ASP A 73 6.99 -10.08 -30.15
C ASP A 73 7.69 -11.27 -30.82
N GLU A 74 8.37 -12.11 -30.02
CA GLU A 74 8.99 -13.33 -30.53
C GLU A 74 7.96 -14.32 -31.08
N LEU A 75 6.84 -14.47 -30.37
CA LEU A 75 5.74 -15.33 -30.81
C LEU A 75 5.16 -14.86 -32.14
N ASN A 76 4.92 -13.56 -32.28
CA ASN A 76 4.43 -12.99 -33.53
C ASN A 76 5.41 -13.20 -34.69
N LYS A 77 6.70 -13.04 -34.42
CA LYS A 77 7.77 -13.28 -35.41
C LYS A 77 7.79 -14.74 -35.84
N THR A 78 7.74 -15.66 -34.89
CA THR A 78 7.72 -17.10 -35.14
C THR A 78 6.46 -17.50 -35.93
N LYS A 79 5.32 -16.93 -35.59
CA LYS A 79 4.06 -17.17 -36.31
C LYS A 79 4.15 -16.69 -37.74
N GLN A 80 4.73 -15.53 -37.98
CA GLN A 80 4.94 -15.00 -39.30
C GLN A 80 5.88 -15.90 -40.14
N GLU A 81 7.00 -16.34 -39.56
CA GLU A 81 7.91 -17.27 -40.18
C GLU A 81 7.24 -18.61 -40.52
N ARG A 82 6.40 -19.10 -39.63
CA ARG A 82 5.61 -20.30 -39.89
C ARG A 82 4.65 -20.12 -41.07
N ASP A 83 3.94 -19.00 -41.08
CA ASP A 83 2.98 -18.73 -42.16
C ASP A 83 3.71 -18.60 -43.52
N GLU A 84 4.87 -17.96 -43.54
CA GLU A 84 5.72 -17.87 -44.75
C GLU A 84 6.20 -19.25 -45.20
N ALA A 85 6.59 -20.11 -44.25
CA ALA A 85 7.01 -21.47 -44.57
C ALA A 85 5.86 -22.32 -45.12
N ILE A 86 4.68 -22.16 -44.56
CA ILE A 86 3.47 -22.85 -45.06
C ILE A 86 3.15 -22.40 -46.49
N ASP A 87 3.20 -21.11 -46.73
CA ASP A 87 2.94 -20.55 -48.10
C ASP A 87 3.99 -21.07 -49.10
N ALA A 88 5.24 -21.09 -48.71
CA ALA A 88 6.32 -21.64 -49.56
C ALA A 88 6.11 -23.14 -49.84
N LEU A 89 5.65 -23.90 -48.85
CA LEU A 89 5.37 -25.30 -48.97
C LEU A 89 4.18 -25.56 -49.93
N GLU A 90 3.11 -24.77 -49.81
CA GLU A 90 1.96 -24.86 -50.68
C GLU A 90 2.35 -24.51 -52.11
N GLU A 91 3.16 -23.50 -52.33
CA GLU A 91 3.69 -23.14 -53.61
C GLU A 91 4.50 -24.27 -54.25
N ALA A 92 5.35 -24.91 -53.44
CA ALA A 92 6.17 -26.05 -53.87
C ALA A 92 5.34 -27.28 -54.15
N LYS A 93 4.18 -27.45 -53.56
CA LYS A 93 3.28 -28.58 -53.78
C LYS A 93 2.39 -28.43 -55.02
N LYS A 94 2.31 -27.23 -55.58
CA LYS A 94 1.53 -27.02 -56.79
C LYS A 94 2.11 -27.88 -57.92
N PRO A 95 1.27 -28.56 -58.74
CA PRO A 95 1.75 -29.34 -59.84
C PRO A 95 2.58 -28.47 -60.79
N TRP A 96 3.73 -28.99 -61.20
CA TRP A 96 4.67 -28.28 -62.09
C TRP A 96 4.07 -27.85 -63.39
N TRP A 97 3.12 -28.63 -63.93
CA TRP A 97 2.44 -28.32 -65.15
C TRP A 97 1.51 -27.11 -65.05
N LYS A 98 1.00 -26.79 -63.81
CA LYS A 98 0.25 -25.55 -63.59
C LYS A 98 1.13 -24.31 -63.63
N LYS A 99 2.40 -24.43 -63.34
CA LYS A 99 3.36 -23.32 -63.41
C LYS A 99 3.81 -23.03 -64.84
N ILE A 100 3.72 -23.98 -65.72
CA ILE A 100 4.09 -23.87 -67.13
C ILE A 100 2.90 -23.34 -67.97
N PHE A 101 1.72 -23.70 -67.58
CA PHE A 101 0.46 -23.27 -68.20
C PHE A 101 -0.25 -22.19 -67.38
#